data_4b43fec23d7a6f3fdf85f36ac4b78d25
#
_entry.id   4b43fec23d7a6f3fdf85f36ac4b78d25
#
_cell.length_a   1.000
_cell.length_b   1.000
_cell.length_c   1.000
_cell.angle_alpha   90.00
_cell.angle_beta   90.00
_cell.angle_gamma   90.00
#
_symmetry.space_group_name_H-M   'P 1'
#
loop_
_entity.id
_entity.type
_entity.pdbx_description
1 polymer ?
#
loop_
_entity_poly.entity_id
_entity_poly.type
_entity_poly.pdbx_seq_one_letter_code
_entity_poly.pdbx_strand_id
1 'polypeptide(L)'
;SMTVRPLLHAFMVFGALLSAEMRSSEAADQPQHMKAMCEKGTATACNALGLLHMKGEGVKQDDARAGALFKKACDGGDVGGCSNLGVMYAEGIGVLQDDAQAAAFSKIGCDGGSMKGCYNLGVLYAEGVGAPQDDVQASDFYRQACDGGNTKGCYNLGVMYAEGNGVSQDDVQAAAFSRKACDGGSMKGCYNLAVMYAEGVGAPQDDVQAASFYRKACDGGNARGCYNLGIMYAEGTGVQPDNFQAADLYRKACDGGSLRGCSNLGVMYAQGTGIKQDDIRAATLYRKACDAGDAKGCINLGTVYQVGR
;
A
#
# COMPACT_ATOMS: atom_id res chain seq x y z
N SER A 1 -5.92 22.71 -57.25
CA SER A 1 -5.63 21.93 -56.04
C SER A 1 -5.23 22.86 -54.91
N MET A 2 -6.22 23.31 -54.13
CA MET A 2 -5.99 24.17 -52.94
C MET A 2 -5.91 23.29 -51.69
N THR A 3 -4.83 23.42 -50.99
CA THR A 3 -4.45 22.70 -49.78
C THR A 3 -5.35 23.14 -48.60
N VAL A 4 -6.23 22.24 -48.15
CA VAL A 4 -7.04 22.40 -46.92
C VAL A 4 -6.39 21.67 -45.78
N ARG A 5 -5.22 22.11 -45.33
CA ARG A 5 -4.49 21.42 -44.21
C ARG A 5 -3.95 22.29 -43.06
N PRO A 6 -4.13 23.61 -42.96
CA PRO A 6 -3.76 24.30 -41.72
C PRO A 6 -4.89 24.55 -40.72
N LEU A 7 -6.17 24.43 -41.11
CA LEU A 7 -7.29 24.77 -40.22
C LEU A 7 -7.66 23.66 -39.20
N LEU A 8 -7.40 22.39 -39.52
CA LEU A 8 -7.69 21.28 -38.58
C LEU A 8 -6.70 21.18 -37.40
N HIS A 9 -5.45 21.60 -37.61
CA HIS A 9 -4.45 21.59 -36.51
C HIS A 9 -4.69 22.76 -35.52
N ALA A 10 -5.14 23.89 -35.97
CA ALA A 10 -5.47 25.03 -35.10
C ALA A 10 -6.71 24.76 -34.24
N PHE A 11 -7.71 24.04 -34.77
CA PHE A 11 -8.90 23.67 -33.98
C PHE A 11 -8.64 22.63 -32.92
N MET A 12 -7.73 21.64 -33.16
CA MET A 12 -7.39 20.67 -32.13
C MET A 12 -6.53 21.25 -31.00
N VAL A 13 -5.64 22.18 -31.29
CA VAL A 13 -4.83 22.84 -30.24
C VAL A 13 -5.70 23.80 -29.42
N PHE A 14 -6.66 24.48 -30.04
CA PHE A 14 -7.59 25.37 -29.32
C PHE A 14 -8.58 24.57 -28.43
N GLY A 15 -9.09 23.45 -28.91
CA GLY A 15 -9.95 22.55 -28.13
C GLY A 15 -9.25 21.89 -26.95
N ALA A 16 -7.96 21.51 -27.09
CA ALA A 16 -7.17 20.94 -26.03
C ALA A 16 -6.78 21.97 -24.95
N LEU A 17 -6.49 23.20 -25.35
CA LEU A 17 -6.21 24.31 -24.43
C LEU A 17 -7.48 24.73 -23.65
N LEU A 18 -8.63 24.87 -24.32
CA LEU A 18 -9.91 25.14 -23.66
C LEU A 18 -10.33 24.05 -22.69
N SER A 19 -10.09 22.76 -23.01
CA SER A 19 -10.40 21.67 -22.10
C SER A 19 -9.42 21.58 -20.91
N ALA A 20 -8.17 21.99 -21.07
CA ALA A 20 -7.20 22.07 -19.99
C ALA A 20 -7.47 23.26 -19.07
N GLU A 21 -7.81 24.41 -19.62
CA GLU A 21 -8.19 25.61 -18.85
C GLU A 21 -9.54 25.43 -18.13
N MET A 22 -10.52 24.76 -18.74
CA MET A 22 -11.78 24.42 -18.07
C MET A 22 -11.57 23.44 -16.94
N ARG A 23 -10.73 22.41 -17.10
CA ARG A 23 -10.37 21.48 -16.03
C ARG A 23 -9.58 22.16 -14.91
N SER A 24 -8.73 23.13 -15.22
CA SER A 24 -7.99 23.89 -14.22
C SER A 24 -8.90 24.89 -13.48
N SER A 25 -9.87 25.49 -14.13
CA SER A 25 -10.85 26.38 -13.49
C SER A 25 -11.84 25.62 -12.61
N GLU A 26 -12.31 24.45 -13.04
CA GLU A 26 -13.16 23.56 -12.22
C GLU A 26 -12.42 23.04 -10.99
N ALA A 27 -11.15 22.67 -11.12
CA ALA A 27 -10.31 22.22 -10.00
C ALA A 27 -9.99 23.36 -9.01
N ALA A 28 -9.83 24.60 -9.51
CA ALA A 28 -9.59 25.77 -8.67
C ALA A 28 -10.86 26.23 -7.92
N ASP A 29 -12.04 25.95 -8.46
CA ASP A 29 -13.33 26.36 -7.88
C ASP A 29 -13.86 25.33 -6.86
N GLN A 30 -13.35 24.08 -6.89
CA GLN A 30 -13.81 23.00 -6.04
C GLN A 30 -13.67 23.29 -4.54
N PRO A 31 -12.55 23.80 -4.00
CA PRO A 31 -12.44 24.12 -2.58
C PRO A 31 -13.39 25.23 -2.12
N GLN A 32 -13.64 26.25 -2.95
CA GLN A 32 -14.55 27.33 -2.62
C GLN A 32 -15.99 26.84 -2.61
N HIS A 33 -16.37 25.99 -3.55
CA HIS A 33 -17.67 25.35 -3.57
C HIS A 33 -17.89 24.47 -2.32
N MET A 34 -16.90 23.60 -1.97
CA MET A 34 -16.99 22.78 -0.76
C MET A 34 -17.08 23.64 0.51
N LYS A 35 -16.37 24.77 0.56
CA LYS A 35 -16.43 25.73 1.67
C LYS A 35 -17.85 26.29 1.81
N ALA A 36 -18.44 26.79 0.75
CA ALA A 36 -19.79 27.35 0.76
C ALA A 36 -20.84 26.32 1.19
N MET A 37 -20.72 25.06 0.74
CA MET A 37 -21.61 23.97 1.12
C MET A 37 -21.43 23.58 2.60
N CYS A 38 -20.18 23.51 3.08
CA CYS A 38 -19.88 23.25 4.48
C CYS A 38 -20.42 24.36 5.41
N GLU A 39 -20.29 25.64 5.01
CA GLU A 39 -20.84 26.77 5.75
C GLU A 39 -22.36 26.71 5.85
N LYS A 40 -23.04 26.20 4.83
CA LYS A 40 -24.48 25.93 4.81
C LYS A 40 -24.90 24.68 5.62
N GLY A 41 -23.95 23.96 6.22
CA GLY A 41 -24.22 22.81 7.06
C GLY A 41 -24.18 21.45 6.37
N THR A 42 -23.69 21.36 5.10
CA THR A 42 -23.52 20.09 4.42
C THR A 42 -22.31 19.34 4.98
N ALA A 43 -22.55 18.33 5.84
CA ALA A 43 -21.51 17.58 6.56
C ALA A 43 -20.49 16.90 5.63
N THR A 44 -20.96 16.28 4.56
CA THR A 44 -20.06 15.65 3.54
C THR A 44 -19.15 16.67 2.86
N ALA A 45 -19.61 17.91 2.63
CA ALA A 45 -18.77 18.97 2.08
C ALA A 45 -17.70 19.43 3.09
N CYS A 46 -18.01 19.45 4.39
CA CYS A 46 -17.04 19.72 5.43
C CYS A 46 -15.96 18.65 5.47
N ASN A 47 -16.32 17.36 5.37
CA ASN A 47 -15.38 16.26 5.28
C ASN A 47 -14.47 16.36 4.04
N ALA A 48 -15.06 16.62 2.86
CA ALA A 48 -14.30 16.80 1.63
C ALA A 48 -13.33 17.99 1.72
N LEU A 49 -13.76 19.13 2.25
CA LEU A 49 -12.90 20.31 2.45
C LEU A 49 -11.78 20.01 3.47
N GLY A 50 -12.05 19.24 4.52
CA GLY A 50 -11.06 18.77 5.46
C GLY A 50 -9.95 17.94 4.79
N LEU A 51 -10.32 17.02 3.88
CA LEU A 51 -9.36 16.24 3.09
C LEU A 51 -8.50 17.13 2.17
N LEU A 52 -9.08 18.17 1.55
CA LEU A 52 -8.32 19.13 0.74
C LEU A 52 -7.28 19.88 1.58
N HIS A 53 -7.66 20.35 2.80
CA HIS A 53 -6.71 21.00 3.70
C HIS A 53 -5.62 20.05 4.22
N MET A 54 -5.95 18.79 4.50
CA MET A 54 -4.98 17.79 4.94
C MET A 54 -3.93 17.48 3.87
N LYS A 55 -4.32 17.49 2.58
CA LYS A 55 -3.43 17.19 1.45
C LYS A 55 -2.79 18.43 0.82
N GLY A 56 -3.32 19.62 1.04
CA GLY A 56 -2.91 20.83 0.34
C GLY A 56 -3.37 20.87 -1.12
N GLU A 57 -4.45 20.19 -1.45
CA GLU A 57 -5.00 20.11 -2.82
C GLU A 57 -5.93 21.30 -3.10
N GLY A 58 -5.49 22.26 -3.91
CA GLY A 58 -6.25 23.48 -4.26
C GLY A 58 -6.40 24.49 -3.10
N VAL A 59 -5.87 24.18 -1.92
CA VAL A 59 -5.79 25.03 -0.73
C VAL A 59 -4.44 24.87 -0.06
N LYS A 60 -4.03 25.84 0.76
CA LYS A 60 -2.85 25.67 1.61
C LYS A 60 -3.10 24.52 2.60
N GLN A 61 -2.13 23.61 2.73
CA GLN A 61 -2.18 22.55 3.74
C GLN A 61 -2.32 23.19 5.14
N ASP A 62 -3.29 22.67 5.89
CA ASP A 62 -3.61 23.16 7.25
C ASP A 62 -4.29 22.02 8.01
N ASP A 63 -3.51 21.27 8.76
CA ASP A 63 -3.98 20.10 9.49
C ASP A 63 -4.92 20.48 10.63
N ALA A 64 -4.67 21.62 11.32
CA ALA A 64 -5.56 22.09 12.37
C ALA A 64 -6.96 22.44 11.82
N ARG A 65 -6.99 23.07 10.66
CA ARG A 65 -8.25 23.38 9.95
C ARG A 65 -8.93 22.12 9.45
N ALA A 66 -8.18 21.14 8.97
CA ALA A 66 -8.72 19.83 8.59
C ALA A 66 -9.42 19.15 9.78
N GLY A 67 -8.79 19.15 10.96
CA GLY A 67 -9.38 18.60 12.18
C GLY A 67 -10.69 19.28 12.58
N ALA A 68 -10.73 20.61 12.54
CA ALA A 68 -11.96 21.38 12.82
C ALA A 68 -13.09 21.07 11.81
N LEU A 69 -12.75 20.89 10.54
CA LEU A 69 -13.69 20.52 9.48
C LEU A 69 -14.20 19.09 9.63
N PHE A 70 -13.34 18.13 9.97
CA PHE A 70 -13.77 16.76 10.26
C PHE A 70 -14.66 16.70 11.49
N LYS A 71 -14.36 17.49 12.52
CA LYS A 71 -15.25 17.59 13.69
C LYS A 71 -16.62 18.12 13.30
N LYS A 72 -16.67 19.21 12.51
CA LYS A 72 -17.94 19.76 12.01
C LYS A 72 -18.71 18.75 11.15
N ALA A 73 -17.98 17.98 10.32
CA ALA A 73 -18.58 16.93 9.50
C ALA A 73 -19.16 15.81 10.37
N CYS A 74 -18.39 15.33 11.37
CA CYS A 74 -18.82 14.30 12.31
C CYS A 74 -20.04 14.75 13.12
N ASP A 75 -20.03 15.96 13.67
CA ASP A 75 -21.14 16.55 14.40
C ASP A 75 -22.40 16.68 13.53
N GLY A 76 -22.22 16.87 12.21
CA GLY A 76 -23.29 16.88 11.20
C GLY A 76 -23.70 15.50 10.68
N GLY A 77 -23.16 14.41 11.24
CA GLY A 77 -23.53 13.03 10.90
C GLY A 77 -22.72 12.39 9.75
N ASP A 78 -21.64 13.04 9.26
CA ASP A 78 -20.75 12.42 8.29
C ASP A 78 -19.81 11.43 9.00
N VAL A 79 -20.07 10.15 8.84
CA VAL A 79 -19.29 9.05 9.46
C VAL A 79 -17.83 8.98 8.95
N GLY A 80 -17.60 9.45 7.73
CA GLY A 80 -16.24 9.59 7.16
C GLY A 80 -15.45 10.67 7.91
N GLY A 81 -16.10 11.79 8.25
CA GLY A 81 -15.53 12.85 9.08
C GLY A 81 -15.16 12.35 10.46
N CYS A 82 -16.03 11.55 11.10
CA CYS A 82 -15.73 10.92 12.40
C CYS A 82 -14.51 10.02 12.30
N SER A 83 -14.44 9.16 11.27
CA SER A 83 -13.33 8.24 11.05
C SER A 83 -12.00 8.96 10.76
N ASN A 84 -12.04 10.09 10.02
CA ASN A 84 -10.88 10.92 9.78
C ASN A 84 -10.39 11.62 11.05
N LEU A 85 -11.33 12.14 11.85
CA LEU A 85 -11.00 12.78 13.12
C LEU A 85 -10.38 11.76 14.11
N GLY A 86 -10.88 10.54 14.14
CA GLY A 86 -10.28 9.45 14.93
C GLY A 86 -8.82 9.21 14.59
N VAL A 87 -8.46 9.20 13.31
CA VAL A 87 -7.05 9.09 12.86
C VAL A 87 -6.23 10.30 13.33
N MET A 88 -6.77 11.51 13.21
CA MET A 88 -6.04 12.72 13.63
C MET A 88 -5.71 12.71 15.11
N TYR A 89 -6.64 12.27 15.97
CA TYR A 89 -6.38 12.09 17.39
C TYR A 89 -5.39 10.98 17.70
N ALA A 90 -5.41 9.87 16.95
CA ALA A 90 -4.46 8.77 17.12
C ALA A 90 -3.02 9.19 16.79
N GLU A 91 -2.85 10.00 15.73
CA GLU A 91 -1.54 10.40 15.21
C GLU A 91 -1.07 11.78 15.73
N GLY A 92 -1.94 12.54 16.39
CA GLY A 92 -1.64 13.90 16.85
C GLY A 92 -1.46 14.92 15.71
N ILE A 93 -2.13 14.67 14.56
CA ILE A 93 -2.03 15.53 13.38
C ILE A 93 -3.08 16.63 13.45
N GLY A 94 -2.66 17.89 13.54
CA GLY A 94 -3.56 19.05 13.61
C GLY A 94 -4.39 19.18 14.89
N VAL A 95 -4.31 18.18 15.78
CA VAL A 95 -4.90 18.13 17.12
C VAL A 95 -3.89 17.54 18.09
N LEU A 96 -4.07 17.78 19.39
CA LEU A 96 -3.28 17.05 20.38
C LEU A 96 -3.63 15.56 20.34
N GLN A 97 -2.63 14.70 20.39
CA GLN A 97 -2.84 13.27 20.44
C GLN A 97 -3.69 12.92 21.66
N ASP A 98 -4.73 12.13 21.41
CA ASP A 98 -5.66 11.64 22.44
C ASP A 98 -6.24 10.30 22.00
N ASP A 99 -5.69 9.25 22.57
CA ASP A 99 -6.04 7.87 22.20
C ASP A 99 -7.49 7.53 22.57
N ALA A 100 -8.03 8.11 23.64
CA ALA A 100 -9.43 7.91 24.02
C ALA A 100 -10.39 8.56 23.01
N GLN A 101 -10.08 9.77 22.56
CA GLN A 101 -10.82 10.43 21.49
C GLN A 101 -10.68 9.67 20.15
N ALA A 102 -9.49 9.15 19.84
CA ALA A 102 -9.26 8.34 18.66
C ALA A 102 -10.20 7.12 18.62
N ALA A 103 -10.29 6.39 19.74
CA ALA A 103 -11.20 5.25 19.88
C ALA A 103 -12.68 5.66 19.79
N ALA A 104 -13.06 6.74 20.47
CA ALA A 104 -14.44 7.22 20.47
C ALA A 104 -14.92 7.65 19.07
N PHE A 105 -14.13 8.44 18.34
CA PHE A 105 -14.50 8.88 16.99
C PHE A 105 -14.43 7.74 15.96
N SER A 106 -13.48 6.82 16.09
CA SER A 106 -13.43 5.63 15.24
C SER A 106 -14.67 4.74 15.47
N LYS A 107 -15.12 4.62 16.73
CA LYS A 107 -16.33 3.88 17.07
C LYS A 107 -17.58 4.53 16.47
N ILE A 108 -17.76 5.85 16.61
CA ILE A 108 -18.87 6.56 15.98
C ILE A 108 -18.87 6.33 14.45
N GLY A 109 -17.70 6.41 13.83
CA GLY A 109 -17.56 6.12 12.41
C GLY A 109 -17.97 4.69 12.05
N CYS A 110 -17.49 3.69 12.81
CA CYS A 110 -17.80 2.28 12.59
C CYS A 110 -19.28 1.97 12.79
N ASP A 111 -19.86 2.42 13.90
CA ASP A 111 -21.29 2.24 14.22
C ASP A 111 -22.20 2.88 13.16
N GLY A 112 -21.75 3.97 12.56
CA GLY A 112 -22.43 4.64 11.44
C GLY A 112 -22.19 3.99 10.07
N GLY A 113 -21.42 2.90 10.00
CA GLY A 113 -21.18 2.15 8.75
C GLY A 113 -19.92 2.56 7.98
N SER A 114 -19.01 3.34 8.55
CA SER A 114 -17.71 3.62 7.94
C SER A 114 -16.76 2.45 8.14
N MET A 115 -16.46 1.74 7.06
CA MET A 115 -15.49 0.62 7.08
C MET A 115 -14.06 1.08 7.45
N LYS A 116 -13.74 2.34 7.18
CA LYS A 116 -12.50 2.96 7.68
C LYS A 116 -12.52 3.11 9.20
N GLY A 117 -13.65 3.52 9.76
CA GLY A 117 -13.84 3.61 11.22
C GLY A 117 -13.68 2.25 11.90
N CYS A 118 -14.31 1.20 11.35
CA CYS A 118 -14.17 -0.16 11.86
C CYS A 118 -12.71 -0.65 11.77
N TYR A 119 -12.04 -0.42 10.64
CA TYR A 119 -10.63 -0.76 10.50
C TYR A 119 -9.75 -0.04 11.55
N ASN A 120 -9.94 1.27 11.73
CA ASN A 120 -9.18 2.05 12.70
C ASN A 120 -9.41 1.53 14.13
N LEU A 121 -10.66 1.23 14.47
CA LEU A 121 -11.01 0.68 15.78
C LEU A 121 -10.35 -0.69 16.00
N GLY A 122 -10.33 -1.54 14.98
CA GLY A 122 -9.60 -2.81 15.00
C GLY A 122 -8.10 -2.62 15.28
N VAL A 123 -7.46 -1.63 14.68
CA VAL A 123 -6.04 -1.30 14.95
C VAL A 123 -5.86 -0.85 16.40
N LEU A 124 -6.72 0.03 16.91
CA LEU A 124 -6.63 0.53 18.28
C LEU A 124 -6.75 -0.58 19.33
N TYR A 125 -7.68 -1.54 19.12
CA TYR A 125 -7.78 -2.71 20.00
C TYR A 125 -6.60 -3.68 19.86
N ALA A 126 -6.08 -3.89 18.66
CA ALA A 126 -4.91 -4.75 18.44
C ALA A 126 -3.64 -4.19 19.09
N GLU A 127 -3.49 -2.87 19.14
CA GLU A 127 -2.34 -2.19 19.72
C GLU A 127 -2.52 -1.79 21.19
N GLY A 128 -3.73 -1.87 21.74
CA GLY A 128 -4.04 -1.42 23.09
C GLY A 128 -3.96 0.11 23.24
N VAL A 129 -4.33 0.85 22.20
CA VAL A 129 -4.29 2.32 22.15
C VAL A 129 -5.69 2.87 22.41
N GLY A 130 -5.85 3.69 23.47
CA GLY A 130 -7.13 4.27 23.88
C GLY A 130 -8.12 3.28 24.52
N ALA A 131 -7.80 2.00 24.52
CA ALA A 131 -8.51 0.92 25.20
C ALA A 131 -7.50 -0.20 25.54
N PRO A 132 -7.77 -1.08 26.49
CA PRO A 132 -6.94 -2.28 26.71
C PRO A 132 -6.85 -3.11 25.44
N GLN A 133 -5.67 -3.69 25.19
CA GLN A 133 -5.50 -4.59 24.05
C GLN A 133 -6.48 -5.76 24.11
N ASP A 134 -7.17 -6.00 23.00
CA ASP A 134 -8.15 -7.06 22.86
C ASP A 134 -8.17 -7.56 21.40
N ASP A 135 -7.43 -8.63 21.18
CA ASP A 135 -7.30 -9.21 19.84
C ASP A 135 -8.61 -9.82 19.33
N VAL A 136 -9.51 -10.25 20.24
CA VAL A 136 -10.84 -10.76 19.84
C VAL A 136 -11.67 -9.60 19.26
N GLN A 137 -11.77 -8.48 19.97
CA GLN A 137 -12.46 -7.31 19.44
C GLN A 137 -11.79 -6.77 18.18
N ALA A 138 -10.45 -6.76 18.12
CA ALA A 138 -9.72 -6.36 16.91
C ALA A 138 -10.12 -7.21 15.70
N SER A 139 -10.20 -8.54 15.88
CA SER A 139 -10.61 -9.45 14.81
C SER A 139 -12.04 -9.20 14.34
N ASP A 140 -12.95 -8.91 15.24
CA ASP A 140 -14.36 -8.62 14.90
C ASP A 140 -14.49 -7.32 14.13
N PHE A 141 -13.77 -6.27 14.49
CA PHE A 141 -13.75 -5.00 13.77
C PHE A 141 -13.06 -5.11 12.41
N TYR A 142 -11.96 -5.87 12.31
CA TYR A 142 -11.34 -6.16 11.00
C TYR A 142 -12.27 -6.98 10.11
N ARG A 143 -13.03 -7.92 10.65
CA ARG A 143 -14.04 -8.69 9.91
C ARG A 143 -15.12 -7.75 9.35
N GLN A 144 -15.68 -6.90 10.20
CA GLN A 144 -16.69 -5.93 9.81
C GLN A 144 -16.16 -5.00 8.70
N ALA A 145 -14.92 -4.51 8.86
CA ALA A 145 -14.26 -3.68 7.85
C ALA A 145 -14.05 -4.45 6.53
N CYS A 146 -13.59 -5.71 6.60
CA CYS A 146 -13.37 -6.57 5.44
C CYS A 146 -14.65 -6.88 4.68
N ASP A 147 -15.71 -7.22 5.38
CA ASP A 147 -17.01 -7.55 4.78
C ASP A 147 -17.62 -6.33 4.08
N GLY A 148 -17.32 -5.13 4.54
CA GLY A 148 -17.65 -3.88 3.87
C GLY A 148 -16.63 -3.42 2.80
N GLY A 149 -15.67 -4.28 2.42
CA GLY A 149 -14.74 -4.03 1.32
C GLY A 149 -13.43 -3.30 1.71
N ASN A 150 -13.16 -3.11 3.01
CA ASN A 150 -11.87 -2.55 3.43
C ASN A 150 -10.76 -3.60 3.30
N THR A 151 -9.90 -3.43 2.29
CA THR A 151 -8.83 -4.38 1.97
C THR A 151 -7.77 -4.52 3.06
N LYS A 152 -7.53 -3.46 3.85
CA LYS A 152 -6.60 -3.50 4.99
C LYS A 152 -7.20 -4.34 6.13
N GLY A 153 -8.52 -4.25 6.36
CA GLY A 153 -9.24 -5.11 7.30
C GLY A 153 -9.14 -6.58 6.90
N CYS A 154 -9.35 -6.89 5.61
CA CYS A 154 -9.17 -8.25 5.10
C CYS A 154 -7.74 -8.77 5.30
N TYR A 155 -6.74 -7.94 4.99
CA TYR A 155 -5.34 -8.31 5.18
C TYR A 155 -5.02 -8.63 6.65
N ASN A 156 -5.38 -7.72 7.57
CA ASN A 156 -5.10 -7.91 9.00
C ASN A 156 -5.85 -9.14 9.56
N LEU A 157 -7.10 -9.34 9.16
CA LEU A 157 -7.86 -10.52 9.57
C LEU A 157 -7.22 -11.83 9.05
N GLY A 158 -6.70 -11.81 7.82
CA GLY A 158 -5.95 -12.94 7.27
C GLY A 158 -4.70 -13.26 8.08
N VAL A 159 -3.96 -12.24 8.52
CA VAL A 159 -2.80 -12.40 9.43
C VAL A 159 -3.23 -12.97 10.78
N MET A 160 -4.32 -12.46 11.37
CA MET A 160 -4.83 -12.95 12.66
C MET A 160 -5.21 -14.44 12.60
N TYR A 161 -5.83 -14.90 11.51
CA TYR A 161 -6.12 -16.32 11.32
C TYR A 161 -4.85 -17.17 11.11
N ALA A 162 -3.84 -16.64 10.43
CA ALA A 162 -2.56 -17.35 10.24
C ALA A 162 -1.79 -17.52 11.56
N GLU A 163 -1.90 -16.54 12.46
CA GLU A 163 -1.16 -16.51 13.74
C GLU A 163 -1.99 -17.04 14.93
N GLY A 164 -3.30 -17.13 14.81
CA GLY A 164 -4.19 -17.50 15.91
C GLY A 164 -4.38 -16.39 16.94
N ASN A 165 -4.25 -15.11 16.53
CA ASN A 165 -4.41 -13.95 17.40
C ASN A 165 -5.87 -13.50 17.43
N GLY A 166 -6.52 -13.56 18.61
CA GLY A 166 -7.94 -13.19 18.78
C GLY A 166 -8.96 -14.10 18.08
N VAL A 167 -8.48 -15.06 17.30
CA VAL A 167 -9.24 -16.12 16.62
C VAL A 167 -8.48 -17.43 16.71
N SER A 168 -9.15 -18.57 16.59
CA SER A 168 -8.46 -19.85 16.43
C SER A 168 -7.67 -19.85 15.14
N GLN A 169 -6.43 -20.32 15.17
CA GLN A 169 -5.61 -20.44 13.96
C GLN A 169 -6.33 -21.29 12.91
N ASP A 170 -6.40 -20.75 11.70
CA ASP A 170 -7.06 -21.40 10.56
C ASP A 170 -6.43 -20.89 9.26
N ASP A 171 -5.54 -21.69 8.70
CA ASP A 171 -4.79 -21.33 7.49
C ASP A 171 -5.70 -21.24 6.25
N VAL A 172 -6.83 -21.98 6.22
CA VAL A 172 -7.78 -21.89 5.12
C VAL A 172 -8.49 -20.52 5.15
N GLN A 173 -8.90 -20.07 6.34
CA GLN A 173 -9.46 -18.72 6.49
C GLN A 173 -8.41 -17.64 6.20
N ALA A 174 -7.16 -17.84 6.65
CA ALA A 174 -6.06 -16.92 6.34
C ALA A 174 -5.86 -16.77 4.82
N ALA A 175 -5.89 -17.87 4.06
CA ALA A 175 -5.81 -17.84 2.60
C ALA A 175 -7.02 -17.14 1.97
N ALA A 176 -8.23 -17.40 2.46
CA ALA A 176 -9.45 -16.77 1.95
C ALA A 176 -9.45 -15.24 2.16
N PHE A 177 -9.04 -14.76 3.34
CA PHE A 177 -8.95 -13.32 3.62
C PHE A 177 -7.76 -12.65 2.89
N SER A 178 -6.62 -13.34 2.74
CA SER A 178 -5.50 -12.88 1.91
C SER A 178 -5.94 -12.72 0.46
N ARG A 179 -6.77 -13.63 -0.07
CA ARG A 179 -7.37 -13.52 -1.41
C ARG A 179 -8.31 -12.32 -1.51
N LYS A 180 -9.25 -12.14 -0.57
CA LYS A 180 -10.12 -10.96 -0.55
C LYS A 180 -9.30 -9.66 -0.55
N ALA A 181 -8.22 -9.60 0.26
CA ALA A 181 -7.33 -8.45 0.30
C ALA A 181 -6.61 -8.24 -1.03
N CYS A 182 -6.07 -9.29 -1.65
CA CYS A 182 -5.39 -9.23 -2.94
C CYS A 182 -6.30 -8.78 -4.07
N ASP A 183 -7.53 -9.31 -4.12
CA ASP A 183 -8.52 -8.96 -5.14
C ASP A 183 -8.98 -7.50 -4.99
N GLY A 184 -9.02 -7.01 -3.76
CA GLY A 184 -9.27 -5.61 -3.43
C GLY A 184 -8.06 -4.68 -3.64
N GLY A 185 -6.91 -5.19 -4.14
CA GLY A 185 -5.74 -4.39 -4.48
C GLY A 185 -4.67 -4.30 -3.38
N SER A 186 -4.74 -5.11 -2.32
CA SER A 186 -3.68 -5.18 -1.32
C SER A 186 -2.49 -6.01 -1.80
N MET A 187 -1.38 -5.36 -2.12
CA MET A 187 -0.16 -6.06 -2.54
C MET A 187 0.44 -6.93 -1.43
N LYS A 188 0.24 -6.57 -0.17
CA LYS A 188 0.59 -7.43 0.98
C LYS A 188 -0.29 -8.68 1.02
N GLY A 189 -1.58 -8.55 0.73
CA GLY A 189 -2.50 -9.69 0.61
C GLY A 189 -2.11 -10.63 -0.54
N CYS A 190 -1.74 -10.08 -1.70
CA CYS A 190 -1.24 -10.87 -2.83
C CYS A 190 0.05 -11.63 -2.48
N TYR A 191 0.97 -10.96 -1.79
CA TYR A 191 2.20 -11.59 -1.33
C TYR A 191 1.93 -12.74 -0.37
N ASN A 192 1.10 -12.54 0.67
CA ASN A 192 0.76 -13.59 1.62
C ASN A 192 0.10 -14.78 0.93
N LEU A 193 -0.85 -14.51 0.04
CA LEU A 193 -1.52 -15.59 -0.73
C LEU A 193 -0.52 -16.36 -1.60
N ALA A 194 0.46 -15.67 -2.21
CA ALA A 194 1.52 -16.31 -2.99
C ALA A 194 2.37 -17.24 -2.12
N VAL A 195 2.75 -16.82 -0.91
CA VAL A 195 3.48 -17.66 0.05
C VAL A 195 2.66 -18.91 0.40
N MET A 196 1.37 -18.74 0.68
CA MET A 196 0.48 -19.85 1.04
C MET A 196 0.37 -20.90 -0.08
N TYR A 197 0.31 -20.47 -1.35
CA TYR A 197 0.37 -21.39 -2.48
C TYR A 197 1.73 -22.06 -2.66
N ALA A 198 2.83 -21.31 -2.45
CA ALA A 198 4.18 -21.85 -2.57
C ALA A 198 4.49 -22.93 -1.50
N GLU A 199 3.93 -22.73 -0.30
CA GLU A 199 4.17 -23.63 0.84
C GLU A 199 3.08 -24.70 1.02
N GLY A 200 1.94 -24.58 0.33
CA GLY A 200 0.82 -25.48 0.51
C GLY A 200 0.11 -25.32 1.86
N VAL A 201 0.11 -24.10 2.41
CA VAL A 201 -0.51 -23.76 3.70
C VAL A 201 -1.84 -23.04 3.46
N GLY A 202 -2.92 -23.59 3.97
CA GLY A 202 -4.29 -23.05 3.77
C GLY A 202 -4.86 -23.17 2.36
N ALA A 203 -4.04 -23.60 1.40
CA ALA A 203 -4.40 -23.96 0.04
C ALA A 203 -3.49 -25.10 -0.45
N PRO A 204 -3.93 -25.94 -1.40
CA PRO A 204 -3.02 -26.90 -2.02
C PRO A 204 -1.82 -26.19 -2.65
N GLN A 205 -0.63 -26.80 -2.51
CA GLN A 205 0.58 -26.23 -3.12
C GLN A 205 0.40 -26.10 -4.63
N ASP A 206 0.70 -24.91 -5.15
CA ASP A 206 0.61 -24.59 -6.57
C ASP A 206 1.60 -23.47 -6.91
N ASP A 207 2.75 -23.86 -7.44
CA ASP A 207 3.82 -22.94 -7.78
C ASP A 207 3.46 -21.99 -8.92
N VAL A 208 2.54 -22.40 -9.83
CA VAL A 208 2.06 -21.54 -10.92
C VAL A 208 1.19 -20.41 -10.35
N GLN A 209 0.29 -20.73 -9.42
CA GLN A 209 -0.50 -19.74 -8.70
C GLN A 209 0.40 -18.84 -7.84
N ALA A 210 1.37 -19.41 -7.13
CA ALA A 210 2.33 -18.64 -6.34
C ALA A 210 3.06 -17.60 -7.21
N ALA A 211 3.59 -18.01 -8.36
CA ALA A 211 4.25 -17.10 -9.31
C ALA A 211 3.32 -15.99 -9.80
N SER A 212 2.07 -16.32 -10.09
CA SER A 212 1.06 -15.35 -10.52
C SER A 212 0.79 -14.29 -9.46
N PHE A 213 0.60 -14.69 -8.19
CA PHE A 213 0.34 -13.77 -7.10
C PHE A 213 1.59 -12.98 -6.67
N TYR A 214 2.80 -13.58 -6.70
CA TYR A 214 4.05 -12.83 -6.53
C TYR A 214 4.22 -11.78 -7.62
N ARG A 215 3.86 -12.08 -8.88
CA ARG A 215 3.88 -11.11 -9.98
C ARG A 215 2.94 -9.94 -9.69
N LYS A 216 1.69 -10.22 -9.32
CA LYS A 216 0.72 -9.17 -8.97
C LYS A 216 1.23 -8.31 -7.82
N ALA A 217 1.83 -8.91 -6.79
CA ALA A 217 2.44 -8.19 -5.69
C ALA A 217 3.62 -7.32 -6.14
N CYS A 218 4.52 -7.87 -6.97
CA CYS A 218 5.69 -7.18 -7.52
C CYS A 218 5.30 -5.99 -8.38
N ASP A 219 4.36 -6.16 -9.30
CA ASP A 219 3.88 -5.11 -10.19
C ASP A 219 3.22 -3.96 -9.41
N GLY A 220 2.65 -4.25 -8.26
CA GLY A 220 2.16 -3.26 -7.31
C GLY A 220 3.21 -2.71 -6.33
N GLY A 221 4.51 -2.99 -6.55
CA GLY A 221 5.61 -2.42 -5.78
C GLY A 221 6.01 -3.21 -4.52
N ASN A 222 5.49 -4.42 -4.31
CA ASN A 222 5.94 -5.26 -3.20
C ASN A 222 7.31 -5.87 -3.49
N ALA A 223 8.37 -5.32 -2.88
CA ALA A 223 9.74 -5.76 -3.09
C ALA A 223 9.99 -7.24 -2.74
N ARG A 224 9.28 -7.79 -1.72
CA ARG A 224 9.37 -9.21 -1.36
C ARG A 224 8.74 -10.10 -2.43
N GLY A 225 7.64 -9.63 -3.05
CA GLY A 225 7.02 -10.32 -4.18
C GLY A 225 7.95 -10.37 -5.39
N CYS A 226 8.63 -9.26 -5.71
CA CYS A 226 9.64 -9.24 -6.78
C CYS A 226 10.80 -10.19 -6.49
N TYR A 227 11.28 -10.21 -5.25
CA TYR A 227 12.38 -11.09 -4.83
C TYR A 227 12.01 -12.57 -5.00
N ASN A 228 10.86 -13.00 -4.46
CA ASN A 228 10.43 -14.39 -4.54
C ASN A 228 10.14 -14.83 -5.99
N LEU A 229 9.51 -13.96 -6.78
CA LEU A 229 9.32 -14.22 -8.21
C LEU A 229 10.65 -14.34 -8.96
N GLY A 230 11.65 -13.53 -8.59
CA GLY A 230 13.00 -13.63 -9.12
C GLY A 230 13.65 -14.98 -8.83
N ILE A 231 13.47 -15.54 -7.62
CA ILE A 231 13.92 -16.90 -7.28
C ILE A 231 13.22 -17.92 -8.18
N MET A 232 11.89 -17.83 -8.33
CA MET A 232 11.12 -18.77 -9.14
C MET A 232 11.59 -18.79 -10.59
N TYR A 233 11.93 -17.63 -11.19
CA TYR A 233 12.52 -17.57 -12.54
C TYR A 233 13.95 -18.10 -12.60
N ALA A 234 14.76 -17.91 -11.55
CA ALA A 234 16.11 -18.43 -11.52
C ALA A 234 16.13 -19.97 -11.40
N GLU A 235 15.19 -20.54 -10.69
CA GLU A 235 15.08 -21.98 -10.41
C GLU A 235 14.15 -22.73 -11.36
N GLY A 236 13.24 -22.02 -12.06
CA GLY A 236 12.24 -22.62 -12.91
C GLY A 236 11.08 -23.26 -12.15
N THR A 237 10.77 -22.72 -10.96
CA THR A 237 9.66 -23.21 -10.11
C THR A 237 8.36 -22.49 -10.48
N GLY A 238 7.36 -23.22 -10.99
CA GLY A 238 6.07 -22.66 -11.41
C GLY A 238 6.10 -21.75 -12.65
N VAL A 239 7.30 -21.47 -13.17
CA VAL A 239 7.55 -20.70 -14.40
C VAL A 239 8.70 -21.34 -15.20
N GLN A 240 8.79 -21.02 -16.48
CA GLN A 240 9.98 -21.41 -17.25
C GLN A 240 11.21 -20.64 -16.75
N PRO A 241 12.37 -21.32 -16.54
CA PRO A 241 13.59 -20.67 -16.06
C PRO A 241 14.00 -19.55 -17.02
N ASP A 242 14.27 -18.36 -16.46
CA ASP A 242 14.72 -17.21 -17.23
C ASP A 242 15.59 -16.29 -16.35
N ASN A 243 16.89 -16.38 -16.51
CA ASN A 243 17.84 -15.59 -15.74
C ASN A 243 17.78 -14.09 -16.05
N PHE A 244 17.33 -13.69 -17.23
CA PHE A 244 17.16 -12.27 -17.56
C PHE A 244 15.97 -11.70 -16.76
N GLN A 245 14.85 -12.41 -16.72
CA GLN A 245 13.70 -12.04 -15.89
C GLN A 245 14.07 -12.05 -14.40
N ALA A 246 14.82 -13.05 -13.94
CA ALA A 246 15.29 -13.09 -12.56
C ALA A 246 16.11 -11.86 -12.17
N ALA A 247 17.05 -11.45 -13.04
CA ALA A 247 17.87 -10.25 -12.82
C ALA A 247 17.04 -8.96 -12.76
N ASP A 248 16.06 -8.79 -13.64
CA ASP A 248 15.16 -7.63 -13.62
C ASP A 248 14.31 -7.59 -12.34
N LEU A 249 13.80 -8.74 -11.92
CA LEU A 249 13.01 -8.86 -10.69
C LEU A 249 13.84 -8.60 -9.43
N TYR A 250 15.08 -9.10 -9.36
CA TYR A 250 15.98 -8.77 -8.27
C TYR A 250 16.36 -7.29 -8.26
N ARG A 251 16.45 -6.63 -9.43
CA ARG A 251 16.66 -5.18 -9.51
C ARG A 251 15.46 -4.45 -8.92
N LYS A 252 14.24 -4.76 -9.35
CA LYS A 252 13.00 -4.17 -8.78
C LYS A 252 12.92 -4.41 -7.27
N ALA A 253 13.28 -5.59 -6.80
CA ALA A 253 13.32 -5.91 -5.38
C ALA A 253 14.34 -5.05 -4.63
N CYS A 254 15.56 -4.92 -5.17
CA CYS A 254 16.65 -4.11 -4.60
C CYS A 254 16.28 -2.62 -4.54
N ASP A 255 15.68 -2.09 -5.61
CA ASP A 255 15.21 -0.70 -5.69
C ASP A 255 14.06 -0.45 -4.71
N GLY A 256 13.22 -1.44 -4.49
CA GLY A 256 12.16 -1.44 -3.48
C GLY A 256 12.64 -1.74 -2.05
N GLY A 257 13.96 -1.80 -1.79
CA GLY A 257 14.54 -1.95 -0.46
C GLY A 257 14.80 -3.39 -0.01
N SER A 258 14.64 -4.40 -0.86
CA SER A 258 15.01 -5.78 -0.53
C SER A 258 16.52 -5.98 -0.58
N LEU A 259 17.16 -6.07 0.57
CA LEU A 259 18.61 -6.32 0.67
C LEU A 259 19.01 -7.65 0.03
N ARG A 260 18.19 -8.70 0.21
CA ARG A 260 18.38 -9.99 -0.44
C ARG A 260 18.30 -9.88 -1.97
N GLY A 261 17.41 -9.01 -2.49
CA GLY A 261 17.33 -8.70 -3.91
C GLY A 261 18.62 -8.06 -4.42
N CYS A 262 19.19 -7.10 -3.66
CA CYS A 262 20.47 -6.49 -3.99
C CYS A 262 21.60 -7.53 -4.02
N SER A 263 21.67 -8.39 -3.00
CA SER A 263 22.70 -9.44 -2.93
C SER A 263 22.60 -10.43 -4.09
N ASN A 264 21.38 -10.90 -4.43
CA ASN A 264 21.19 -11.82 -5.57
C ASN A 264 21.49 -11.15 -6.91
N LEU A 265 21.10 -9.90 -7.11
CA LEU A 265 21.48 -9.14 -8.32
C LEU A 265 22.99 -8.97 -8.42
N GLY A 266 23.67 -8.73 -7.29
CA GLY A 266 25.13 -8.69 -7.21
C GLY A 266 25.78 -10.00 -7.66
N VAL A 267 25.23 -11.14 -7.23
CA VAL A 267 25.70 -12.48 -7.68
C VAL A 267 25.54 -12.62 -9.20
N MET A 268 24.40 -12.22 -9.75
CA MET A 268 24.16 -12.30 -11.19
C MET A 268 25.14 -11.43 -11.98
N TYR A 269 25.47 -10.21 -11.51
CA TYR A 269 26.51 -9.38 -12.10
C TYR A 269 27.91 -10.00 -12.00
N ALA A 270 28.26 -10.58 -10.85
CA ALA A 270 29.56 -11.22 -10.66
C ALA A 270 29.77 -12.45 -11.55
N GLN A 271 28.69 -13.19 -11.84
CA GLN A 271 28.72 -14.40 -12.66
C GLN A 271 28.40 -14.16 -14.14
N GLY A 272 27.83 -13.03 -14.49
CA GLY A 272 27.31 -12.79 -15.85
C GLY A 272 26.08 -13.65 -16.19
N THR A 273 25.31 -14.05 -15.18
CA THR A 273 24.13 -14.91 -15.35
C THR A 273 22.90 -14.07 -15.67
N GLY A 274 22.35 -14.21 -16.88
CA GLY A 274 21.20 -13.44 -17.36
C GLY A 274 21.47 -11.97 -17.68
N ILE A 275 22.64 -11.45 -17.29
CA ILE A 275 23.09 -10.08 -17.54
C ILE A 275 24.59 -10.08 -17.83
N LYS A 276 25.11 -9.03 -18.48
CA LYS A 276 26.55 -8.90 -18.72
C LYS A 276 27.29 -8.81 -17.38
N GLN A 277 28.37 -9.60 -17.25
CA GLN A 277 29.24 -9.57 -16.08
C GLN A 277 29.77 -8.15 -15.82
N ASP A 278 29.71 -7.73 -14.54
CA ASP A 278 30.20 -6.44 -14.09
C ASP A 278 30.54 -6.50 -12.59
N ASP A 279 31.81 -6.74 -12.30
CA ASP A 279 32.30 -6.91 -10.93
C ASP A 279 32.19 -5.61 -10.10
N ILE A 280 32.22 -4.44 -10.74
CA ILE A 280 32.07 -3.14 -10.06
C ILE A 280 30.63 -2.96 -9.57
N ARG A 281 29.65 -3.28 -10.43
CA ARG A 281 28.24 -3.27 -10.03
C ARG A 281 27.95 -4.32 -8.98
N ALA A 282 28.52 -5.52 -9.09
CA ALA A 282 28.40 -6.55 -8.07
C ALA A 282 28.88 -6.05 -6.70
N ALA A 283 30.10 -5.50 -6.62
CA ALA A 283 30.66 -4.95 -5.40
C ALA A 283 29.80 -3.81 -4.81
N THR A 284 29.26 -2.93 -5.67
CA THR A 284 28.38 -1.83 -5.25
C THR A 284 27.09 -2.35 -4.62
N LEU A 285 26.46 -3.37 -5.19
CA LEU A 285 25.24 -4.00 -4.71
C LEU A 285 25.49 -4.76 -3.39
N TYR A 286 26.61 -5.49 -3.30
CA TYR A 286 26.99 -6.17 -2.06
C TYR A 286 27.25 -5.17 -0.93
N ARG A 287 27.93 -4.04 -1.23
CA ARG A 287 28.14 -2.98 -0.25
C ARG A 287 26.82 -2.40 0.24
N LYS A 288 25.92 -2.03 -0.69
CA LYS A 288 24.57 -1.54 -0.32
C LYS A 288 23.84 -2.51 0.62
N ALA A 289 23.90 -3.81 0.34
CA ALA A 289 23.26 -4.83 1.17
C ALA A 289 23.96 -4.97 2.53
N CYS A 290 25.29 -5.01 2.53
CA CYS A 290 26.12 -5.15 3.74
C CYS A 290 25.94 -3.98 4.69
N ASP A 291 26.03 -2.74 4.19
CA ASP A 291 25.88 -1.52 5.01
C ASP A 291 24.49 -1.43 5.67
N ALA A 292 23.51 -2.06 5.07
CA ALA A 292 22.15 -2.16 5.59
C ALA A 292 21.90 -3.44 6.43
N GLY A 293 22.95 -4.24 6.70
CA GLY A 293 22.91 -5.38 7.65
C GLY A 293 22.66 -6.76 7.02
N ASP A 294 22.70 -6.91 5.68
CA ASP A 294 22.59 -8.23 5.05
C ASP A 294 23.91 -8.99 5.14
N ALA A 295 23.95 -10.03 5.99
CA ALA A 295 25.15 -10.86 6.18
C ALA A 295 25.66 -11.49 4.88
N LYS A 296 24.78 -11.91 3.96
CA LYS A 296 25.15 -12.47 2.66
C LYS A 296 25.83 -11.43 1.78
N GLY A 297 25.34 -10.18 1.79
CA GLY A 297 25.98 -9.06 1.12
C GLY A 297 27.40 -8.81 1.64
N CYS A 298 27.61 -8.85 2.96
CA CYS A 298 28.93 -8.66 3.55
C CYS A 298 29.91 -9.79 3.19
N ILE A 299 29.47 -11.05 3.23
CA ILE A 299 30.27 -12.21 2.83
C ILE A 299 30.70 -12.09 1.37
N ASN A 300 29.75 -11.79 0.48
CA ASN A 300 30.02 -11.65 -0.95
C ASN A 300 30.97 -10.48 -1.24
N LEU A 301 30.81 -9.35 -0.54
CA LEU A 301 31.72 -8.21 -0.65
C LEU A 301 33.14 -8.58 -0.23
N GLY A 302 33.30 -9.31 0.89
CA GLY A 302 34.58 -9.82 1.35
C GLY A 302 35.26 -10.71 0.32
N THR A 303 34.49 -11.57 -0.36
CA THR A 303 35.02 -12.44 -1.44
C THR A 303 35.54 -11.63 -2.62
N VAL A 304 34.84 -10.57 -3.03
CA VAL A 304 35.28 -9.67 -4.12
C VAL A 304 36.63 -9.03 -3.78
N TYR A 305 36.81 -8.55 -2.55
CA TYR A 305 38.09 -7.97 -2.11
C TYR A 305 39.23 -8.98 -2.01
N GLN A 306 38.96 -10.23 -1.62
CA GLN A 306 39.99 -11.28 -1.55
C GLN A 306 40.49 -11.74 -2.91
N VAL A 307 39.62 -11.74 -3.92
CA VAL A 307 39.95 -12.18 -5.28
C VAL A 307 40.55 -11.04 -6.14
N GLY A 308 40.61 -9.80 -5.61
CA GLY A 308 41.21 -8.65 -6.30
C GLY A 308 40.40 -8.18 -7.50
N ARG A 309 39.10 -8.37 -7.48
CA ARG A 309 38.16 -7.92 -8.52
C ARG A 309 37.45 -6.64 -8.15
#